data_105c615afc1c15ee57f843eb7b8a6799
#
_entry.id   105c615afc1c15ee57f843eb7b8a6799
#
_cell.length_a   1.000
_cell.length_b   1.000
_cell.length_c   1.000
_cell.angle_alpha   90.00
_cell.angle_beta   90.00
_cell.angle_gamma   90.00
#
_symmetry.space_group_name_H-M   'P 1'
#
loop_
_entity.id
_entity.type
_entity.pdbx_description
1 polymer ?
#
loop_
_entity_poly.entity_id
_entity_poly.type
_entity_poly.pdbx_seq_one_letter_code
_entity_poly.pdbx_strand_id
1 'polypeptide(L)'
;VVYFDFDSSEIRSEFVPVVATHAQYLVKYPTARVRLEGHTDERGSREYNIGLGERRAQTVRRALLAQGVAESQITTVSYGEERPAVEGSDEAAFAQNRRVELVHAQ
;
A
#
# COMPACT_ATOMS: atom_id res chain seq x y z
N VAL A 1 -4.97 1.52 5.83
CA VAL A 1 -3.67 0.84 5.74
C VAL A 1 -3.89 -0.64 5.42
N VAL A 2 -3.12 -1.16 4.48
CA VAL A 2 -3.14 -2.58 4.11
C VAL A 2 -1.80 -3.18 4.49
N TYR A 3 -1.81 -4.24 5.30
CA TYR A 3 -0.60 -4.91 5.75
C TYR A 3 -0.33 -6.17 4.93
N PHE A 4 0.94 -6.52 4.79
CA PHE A 4 1.40 -7.62 3.94
C PHE A 4 2.24 -8.61 4.73
N ASP A 5 2.23 -9.86 4.27
CA ASP A 5 3.11 -10.89 4.79
C ASP A 5 4.54 -10.66 4.33
N PHE A 6 5.49 -11.28 5.01
CA PHE A 6 6.90 -11.20 4.65
C PHE A 6 7.11 -11.58 3.19
N ASP A 7 7.86 -10.75 2.49
CA ASP A 7 8.24 -10.95 1.08
C ASP A 7 7.05 -11.17 0.13
N SER A 8 5.87 -10.70 0.52
CA SER A 8 4.64 -10.85 -0.27
C SER A 8 4.11 -9.49 -0.72
N SER A 9 3.53 -9.47 -1.91
CA SER A 9 2.77 -8.33 -2.42
C SER A 9 1.32 -8.69 -2.71
N GLU A 10 0.83 -9.79 -2.12
CA GLU A 10 -0.57 -10.19 -2.24
C GLU A 10 -1.39 -9.56 -1.12
N ILE A 11 -2.58 -9.05 -1.45
CA ILE A 11 -3.50 -8.51 -0.44
C ILE A 11 -4.13 -9.68 0.32
N ARG A 12 -3.94 -9.68 1.63
CA ARG A 12 -4.57 -10.68 2.50
C ARG A 12 -6.07 -10.47 2.50
N SER A 13 -6.83 -11.57 2.59
CA SER A 13 -8.29 -11.53 2.49
C SER A 13 -8.95 -10.59 3.50
N GLU A 14 -8.36 -10.45 4.69
CA GLU A 14 -8.88 -9.56 5.73
C GLU A 14 -8.84 -8.08 5.34
N PHE A 15 -8.01 -7.69 4.35
CA PHE A 15 -7.90 -6.31 3.90
C PHE A 15 -8.72 -6.02 2.64
N VAL A 16 -9.35 -7.02 2.04
CA VAL A 16 -10.23 -6.80 0.87
C VAL A 16 -11.35 -5.81 1.20
N PRO A 17 -12.04 -5.90 2.35
CA PRO A 17 -13.07 -4.91 2.69
C PRO A 17 -12.49 -3.50 2.89
N VAL A 18 -11.26 -3.38 3.39
CA VAL A 18 -10.60 -2.08 3.56
C VAL A 18 -10.42 -1.41 2.20
N VAL A 19 -9.89 -2.15 1.23
CA VAL A 19 -9.69 -1.64 -0.13
C VAL A 19 -11.04 -1.27 -0.76
N ALA A 20 -12.08 -2.11 -0.56
CA ALA A 20 -13.41 -1.85 -1.09
C ALA A 20 -14.01 -0.55 -0.54
N THR A 21 -13.81 -0.26 0.74
CA THR A 21 -14.28 0.98 1.35
C THR A 21 -13.63 2.20 0.72
N HIS A 22 -12.32 2.16 0.50
CA HIS A 22 -11.61 3.24 -0.20
C HIS A 22 -12.08 3.39 -1.65
N ALA A 23 -12.31 2.27 -2.33
CA ALA A 23 -12.79 2.28 -3.72
C ALA A 23 -14.16 2.94 -3.82
N GLN A 24 -15.08 2.61 -2.91
CA GLN A 24 -16.42 3.19 -2.90
C GLN A 24 -16.36 4.71 -2.74
N TYR A 25 -15.50 5.20 -1.86
CA TYR A 25 -15.31 6.63 -1.67
C TYR A 25 -14.82 7.31 -2.96
N LEU A 26 -13.79 6.73 -3.57
CA LEU A 26 -13.17 7.31 -4.77
C LEU A 26 -14.11 7.28 -5.98
N VAL A 27 -14.92 6.24 -6.12
CA VAL A 27 -15.92 6.16 -7.18
C VAL A 27 -17.01 7.22 -6.97
N LYS A 28 -17.44 7.41 -5.73
CA LYS A 28 -18.47 8.41 -5.39
C LYS A 28 -17.98 9.84 -5.60
N TYR A 29 -16.69 10.09 -5.36
CA TYR A 29 -16.08 11.42 -5.50
C TYR A 29 -14.97 11.40 -6.56
N PRO A 30 -15.35 11.53 -7.86
CA PRO A 30 -14.38 11.36 -8.95
C PRO A 30 -13.23 12.38 -8.97
N THR A 31 -13.37 13.50 -8.25
CA THR A 31 -12.29 14.49 -8.14
C THR A 31 -11.34 14.20 -6.98
N ALA A 32 -11.70 13.29 -6.09
CA ALA A 32 -10.82 12.89 -4.99
C ALA A 32 -9.64 12.08 -5.53
N ARG A 33 -8.52 12.18 -4.85
CA ARG A 33 -7.28 11.49 -5.25
C ARG A 33 -6.71 10.72 -4.08
N VAL A 34 -5.97 9.67 -4.41
CA VAL A 34 -5.27 8.85 -3.42
C VAL A 34 -3.83 8.63 -3.87
N ARG A 35 -2.89 8.73 -2.93
CA ARG A 35 -1.50 8.30 -3.13
C ARG A 35 -1.29 7.02 -2.35
N LEU A 36 -0.83 5.99 -3.05
CA LEU A 36 -0.54 4.69 -2.46
C LEU A 36 0.95 4.65 -2.16
N GLU A 37 1.29 4.59 -0.87
CA GLU A 37 2.66 4.58 -0.39
C GLU A 37 3.04 3.17 0.04
N GLY A 38 3.94 2.55 -0.72
CA GLY A 38 4.41 1.20 -0.44
C GLY A 38 5.61 1.20 0.48
N HIS A 39 5.57 0.30 1.47
CA HIS A 39 6.60 0.19 2.50
C HIS A 39 6.98 -1.27 2.75
N THR A 40 8.20 -1.46 3.26
CA THR A 40 8.71 -2.77 3.64
C THR A 40 9.31 -2.71 5.03
N ASP A 41 9.59 -3.89 5.62
CA ASP A 41 10.49 -3.94 6.76
C ASP A 41 11.95 -3.81 6.29
N GLU A 42 12.89 -3.76 7.23
CA GLU A 42 14.29 -3.45 6.92
C GLU A 42 15.11 -4.61 6.33
N ARG A 43 14.53 -5.81 6.28
CA ARG A 43 15.25 -6.99 5.78
C ARG A 43 15.37 -6.95 4.26
N GLY A 44 16.58 -7.24 3.76
CA GLY A 44 16.87 -7.22 2.34
C GLY A 44 17.62 -5.95 1.91
N SER A 45 17.99 -5.89 0.63
CA SER A 45 18.67 -4.71 0.10
C SER A 45 17.71 -3.54 -0.08
N ARG A 46 18.30 -2.34 -0.11
CA ARG A 46 17.52 -1.12 -0.33
C ARG A 46 16.77 -1.16 -1.68
N GLU A 47 17.46 -1.56 -2.74
CA GLU A 47 16.84 -1.63 -4.07
C GLU A 47 15.73 -2.68 -4.12
N TYR A 48 15.95 -3.84 -3.51
CA TYR A 48 14.92 -4.87 -3.46
C TYR A 48 13.68 -4.35 -2.74
N ASN A 49 13.86 -3.65 -1.63
CA ASN A 49 12.73 -3.15 -0.83
C ASN A 49 11.99 -2.01 -1.52
N ILE A 50 12.68 -1.15 -2.27
CA ILE A 50 12.01 -0.16 -3.12
C ILE A 50 11.10 -0.89 -4.13
N GLY A 51 11.62 -1.93 -4.78
CA GLY A 51 10.84 -2.74 -5.73
C GLY A 51 9.67 -3.45 -5.08
N LEU A 52 9.86 -4.02 -3.90
CA LEU A 52 8.80 -4.72 -3.16
C LEU A 52 7.70 -3.74 -2.76
N GLY A 53 8.07 -2.56 -2.23
CA GLY A 53 7.11 -1.51 -1.89
C GLY A 53 6.31 -1.07 -3.11
N GLU A 54 6.95 -0.94 -4.27
CA GLU A 54 6.27 -0.60 -5.52
C GLU A 54 5.29 -1.69 -5.93
N ARG A 55 5.68 -2.96 -5.85
CA ARG A 55 4.78 -4.08 -6.18
C ARG A 55 3.56 -4.11 -5.26
N ARG A 56 3.75 -3.80 -3.97
CA ARG A 56 2.64 -3.71 -3.01
C ARG A 56 1.68 -2.58 -3.37
N ALA A 57 2.22 -1.40 -3.69
CA ALA A 57 1.40 -0.26 -4.11
C ALA A 57 0.64 -0.58 -5.40
N GLN A 58 1.29 -1.23 -6.37
CA GLN A 58 0.65 -1.62 -7.63
C GLN A 58 -0.46 -2.65 -7.43
N THR A 59 -0.29 -3.56 -6.48
CA THR A 59 -1.34 -4.53 -6.17
C THR A 59 -2.60 -3.84 -5.65
N VAL A 60 -2.44 -2.88 -4.74
CA VAL A 60 -3.56 -2.10 -4.22
C VAL A 60 -4.18 -1.25 -5.35
N ARG A 61 -3.36 -0.65 -6.20
CA ARG A 61 -3.83 0.11 -7.36
C ARG A 61 -4.71 -0.74 -8.26
N ARG A 62 -4.26 -1.94 -8.61
CA ARG A 62 -5.05 -2.86 -9.46
C ARG A 62 -6.38 -3.22 -8.81
N ALA A 63 -6.39 -3.42 -7.50
CA ALA A 63 -7.63 -3.73 -6.78
C ALA A 63 -8.61 -2.56 -6.81
N LEU A 64 -8.12 -1.33 -6.68
CA LEU A 64 -8.97 -0.14 -6.80
C LEU A 64 -9.53 0.02 -8.22
N LEU A 65 -8.69 -0.15 -9.23
CA LEU A 65 -9.11 -0.07 -10.63
C LEU A 65 -10.20 -1.12 -10.95
N ALA A 66 -10.04 -2.33 -10.42
CA ALA A 66 -11.01 -3.41 -10.62
C ALA A 66 -12.38 -3.05 -10.05
N GLN A 67 -12.45 -2.14 -9.10
CA GLN A 67 -13.70 -1.69 -8.50
C GLN A 67 -14.23 -0.38 -9.09
N GLY A 68 -13.65 0.08 -10.17
CA GLY A 68 -14.16 1.21 -10.94
C GLY A 68 -13.51 2.56 -10.64
N VAL A 69 -12.47 2.60 -9.81
CA VAL A 69 -11.73 3.83 -9.56
C VAL A 69 -10.97 4.22 -10.84
N ALA A 70 -10.96 5.50 -11.18
CA ALA A 70 -10.27 5.98 -12.38
C ALA A 70 -8.75 6.04 -12.15
N GLU A 71 -7.97 5.73 -13.18
CA GLU A 71 -6.51 5.80 -13.09
C GLU A 71 -6.02 7.19 -12.67
N SER A 72 -6.69 8.23 -13.13
CA SER A 72 -6.33 9.61 -12.83
C SER A 72 -6.46 9.97 -11.35
N GLN A 73 -7.16 9.16 -10.58
CA GLN A 73 -7.32 9.37 -9.14
C GLN A 73 -6.20 8.76 -8.32
N ILE A 74 -5.33 7.94 -8.92
CA ILE A 74 -4.37 7.12 -8.19
C ILE A 74 -2.95 7.47 -8.59
N THR A 75 -2.10 7.74 -7.59
CA THR A 75 -0.65 7.78 -7.78
C THR A 75 -0.01 6.78 -6.84
N THR A 76 1.17 6.29 -7.21
CA THR A 76 1.91 5.33 -6.39
C THR A 76 3.31 5.85 -6.12
N VAL A 77 3.84 5.51 -4.97
CA VAL A 77 5.23 5.76 -4.61
C VAL A 77 5.70 4.65 -3.69
N SER A 78 6.97 4.28 -3.78
CA SER A 78 7.58 3.35 -2.85
C SER A 78 8.67 4.04 -2.06
N TYR A 79 8.59 3.91 -0.74
CA TYR A 79 9.66 4.34 0.17
C TYR A 79 10.53 3.15 0.61
N GLY A 80 10.16 1.93 0.23
CA GLY A 80 10.86 0.74 0.71
C GLY A 80 10.92 0.71 2.23
N GLU A 81 12.12 0.56 2.77
CA GLU A 81 12.33 0.52 4.22
C GLU A 81 12.60 1.89 4.85
N GLU A 82 12.60 2.96 4.06
CA GLU A 82 13.13 4.26 4.48
C GLU A 82 12.20 5.07 5.40
N ARG A 83 10.92 4.69 5.47
CA ARG A 83 9.93 5.38 6.32
C ARG A 83 9.18 4.40 7.20
N PRO A 84 9.85 3.82 8.19
CA PRO A 84 9.17 2.86 9.06
C PRO A 84 8.06 3.52 9.87
N ALA A 85 6.96 2.79 10.07
CA ALA A 85 5.89 3.22 10.95
C ALA A 85 6.31 3.03 12.41
N VAL A 86 7.11 1.99 12.67
CA VAL A 86 7.58 1.62 14.00
C VAL A 86 9.08 1.30 13.91
N GLU A 87 9.85 1.89 14.80
CA GLU A 87 11.26 1.56 14.95
C GLU A 87 11.39 0.19 15.63
N GLY A 88 12.41 -0.55 15.26
CA GLY A 88 12.72 -1.83 15.87
C GLY A 88 13.01 -2.90 14.84
N SER A 89 13.60 -4.00 15.33
CA SER A 89 14.09 -5.10 14.49
C SER A 89 13.53 -6.44 14.95
N ASP A 90 12.34 -6.43 15.55
CA ASP A 90 11.62 -7.66 15.89
C ASP A 90 10.44 -7.87 14.94
N GLU A 91 9.83 -9.06 14.98
CA GLU A 91 8.72 -9.38 14.06
C GLU A 91 7.51 -8.48 14.26
N ALA A 92 7.24 -8.04 15.49
CA ALA A 92 6.11 -7.15 15.74
C ALA A 92 6.31 -5.80 15.03
N ALA A 93 7.53 -5.25 15.06
CA ALA A 93 7.85 -4.02 14.32
C ALA A 93 7.83 -4.25 12.82
N PHE A 94 8.43 -5.36 12.35
CA PHE A 94 8.45 -5.69 10.92
C PHE A 94 7.03 -5.80 10.35
N ALA A 95 6.13 -6.45 11.07
CA ALA A 95 4.75 -6.63 10.63
C ALA A 95 4.03 -5.30 10.43
N GLN A 96 4.31 -4.30 11.25
CA GLN A 96 3.71 -2.97 11.13
C GLN A 96 4.34 -2.14 10.00
N ASN A 97 5.54 -2.48 9.57
CA ASN A 97 6.22 -1.77 8.51
C ASN A 97 5.89 -2.31 7.11
N ARG A 98 5.46 -3.55 6.99
CA ARG A 98 5.06 -4.17 5.72
C ARG A 98 3.66 -3.70 5.34
N ARG A 99 3.57 -2.53 4.69
CA ARG A 99 2.26 -1.92 4.47
C ARG A 99 2.18 -1.06 3.21
N VAL A 100 0.95 -0.80 2.79
CA VAL A 100 0.61 0.29 1.87
C VAL A 100 -0.31 1.24 2.63
N GLU A 101 0.06 2.50 2.64
CA GLU A 101 -0.77 3.57 3.20
C GLU A 101 -1.54 4.22 2.06
N LEU A 102 -2.84 4.38 2.24
CA LEU A 102 -3.71 5.05 1.27
C LEU A 102 -3.94 6.48 1.78
N VAL A 103 -3.21 7.41 1.19
CA VAL A 103 -3.23 8.81 1.63
C VAL A 103 -4.13 9.59 0.68
N HIS A 104 -5.30 9.98 1.17
CA HIS A 104 -6.28 10.71 0.38
C HIS A 104 -5.93 12.20 0.32
N ALA A 105 -6.11 12.78 -0.86
CA ALA A 105 -5.96 14.20 -1.10
C ALA A 105 -7.12 14.70 -1.97
N GLN A 106 -7.40 15.94 -1.87
CA GLN A 106 -8.46 16.57 -2.65
C GLN A 106 -7.94 17.68 -3.54
#